data_44cd805bb85a6c5cd0088c600b6ef7de
#
_entry.id   44cd805bb85a6c5cd0088c600b6ef7de
#
_cell.length_a   1.000
_cell.length_b   1.000
_cell.length_c   1.000
_cell.angle_alpha   90.00
_cell.angle_beta   90.00
_cell.angle_gamma   90.00
#
_symmetry.space_group_name_H-M   'P 1'
#
loop_
_entity.id
_entity.type
_entity.pdbx_description
1 polymer ?
#
loop_
_entity_poly.entity_id
_entity_poly.type
_entity_poly.pdbx_seq_one_letter_code
_entity_poly.pdbx_strand_id
1 'polypeptide(L)'
;MKMKPEEITAIIKQQIQDYDVDLNVDDVGTVLDVGDGIAHIYGLERAMASELLELPHGVYGLVLNLELDNVGAVLLGDDFLIKEGDQVRRTGKIMDVPAGDALIGRVVNPLGQPLDGKGAIQATERRPIEHPAPGIADRQSVNEPLQTGLKAIDAMVPIGRGQRELIIGDRGTGKTAIALDTILNQKGKDVICIYVAIGQKESTVARVVQKLEEAGAMEYTIVVSASASTGAPLQYIAPYAGVAMGEYFMYQGKHVLCVYDDLTKQAAAYRAMSLLLRRPPGREAYPGDVFYLHSRLLERAAKLSPELGGGSITALPIIETQAGDVSAYIPTNVISITDGQIFLGTDMFYSGIRPAVDVGLSVSRVGGSAQTKAMKQVAGQLRLDLAQYRELAAFAQFGSDLDAATRAQLDRGERLTEMLKQGQYEPMSVAEMVINLYAGTKGYLADIQVADVLSFEAELLRYVKANYPEIITNIETSKKIDEETENLLKQAIPECVEAFGSTHTLVSRKEA
;
A
#
# COMPACT_ATOMS: atom_id res chain seq x y z
N MET A 1 33.79 -2.49 -67.98
CA MET A 1 33.07 -1.28 -68.33
C MET A 1 33.47 -0.19 -67.36
N LYS A 2 34.17 0.89 -67.79
CA LYS A 2 34.51 2.00 -66.89
C LYS A 2 33.30 2.95 -66.91
N MET A 3 32.65 3.11 -65.76
CA MET A 3 31.57 4.10 -65.59
C MET A 3 32.13 5.51 -65.88
N LYS A 4 31.36 6.31 -66.59
CA LYS A 4 31.74 7.68 -66.90
C LYS A 4 31.62 8.56 -65.64
N PRO A 5 32.45 9.58 -65.48
CA PRO A 5 32.39 10.50 -64.33
C PRO A 5 31.01 11.12 -64.10
N GLU A 6 30.23 11.31 -65.15
CA GLU A 6 28.88 11.89 -65.13
C GLU A 6 27.86 10.90 -64.52
N GLU A 7 28.03 9.56 -64.74
CA GLU A 7 27.17 8.55 -64.16
C GLU A 7 27.47 8.37 -62.67
N ILE A 8 28.71 8.52 -62.27
CA ILE A 8 29.11 8.47 -60.82
C ILE A 8 28.53 9.68 -60.10
N THR A 9 28.58 10.86 -60.73
CA THR A 9 28.01 12.09 -60.15
C THR A 9 26.49 12.02 -60.08
N ALA A 10 25.81 11.40 -61.02
CA ALA A 10 24.38 11.19 -61.00
C ALA A 10 23.94 10.19 -59.87
N ILE A 11 24.70 9.09 -59.70
CA ILE A 11 24.46 8.11 -58.62
C ILE A 11 24.70 8.73 -57.24
N ILE A 12 25.76 9.52 -57.08
CA ILE A 12 26.07 10.22 -55.84
C ILE A 12 24.95 11.27 -55.54
N LYS A 13 24.49 12.02 -56.58
CA LYS A 13 23.40 12.96 -56.42
C LYS A 13 22.09 12.25 -56.07
N GLN A 14 21.81 11.12 -56.65
CA GLN A 14 20.61 10.32 -56.33
C GLN A 14 20.74 9.71 -54.93
N GLN A 15 21.87 9.22 -54.51
CA GLN A 15 22.13 8.75 -53.14
C GLN A 15 22.04 9.89 -52.10
N ILE A 16 22.46 11.08 -52.43
CA ILE A 16 22.28 12.28 -51.57
C ILE A 16 20.82 12.73 -51.51
N GLN A 17 20.05 12.61 -52.60
CA GLN A 17 18.63 12.93 -52.62
C GLN A 17 17.76 11.86 -51.91
N ASP A 18 18.16 10.58 -51.98
CA ASP A 18 17.51 9.48 -51.23
C ASP A 18 17.93 9.50 -49.75
N TYR A 19 18.94 10.28 -49.35
CA TYR A 19 19.37 10.51 -47.98
C TYR A 19 18.59 11.65 -47.28
N ASP A 20 17.74 12.34 -48.03
CA ASP A 20 16.75 13.31 -47.50
C ASP A 20 15.48 12.57 -46.99
N VAL A 21 15.66 11.53 -46.19
CA VAL A 21 14.69 11.23 -45.15
C VAL A 21 14.88 12.35 -44.13
N ASP A 22 13.86 13.12 -43.87
CA ASP A 22 13.77 14.11 -42.79
C ASP A 22 14.19 13.52 -41.44
N LEU A 23 15.48 13.28 -41.27
CA LEU A 23 16.11 13.15 -39.96
C LEU A 23 16.16 14.57 -39.40
N ASN A 24 15.10 14.96 -38.68
CA ASN A 24 15.16 16.11 -37.80
C ASN A 24 16.34 15.86 -36.86
N VAL A 25 17.46 16.52 -37.09
CA VAL A 25 18.72 16.37 -36.34
C VAL A 25 18.47 16.62 -34.85
N ASP A 26 17.44 17.38 -34.52
CA ASP A 26 16.97 17.68 -33.16
C ASP A 26 16.31 16.50 -32.43
N ASP A 27 15.96 15.42 -33.13
CA ASP A 27 15.27 14.24 -32.58
C ASP A 27 16.17 12.99 -32.44
N VAL A 28 17.43 13.12 -32.84
CA VAL A 28 18.43 12.04 -32.75
C VAL A 28 19.62 12.50 -31.92
N GLY A 29 19.99 11.71 -30.92
CA GLY A 29 21.17 11.91 -30.09
C GLY A 29 22.16 10.77 -30.21
N THR A 30 23.31 10.93 -29.55
CA THR A 30 24.38 9.93 -29.50
C THR A 30 24.77 9.67 -28.05
N VAL A 31 24.88 8.40 -27.66
CA VAL A 31 25.35 8.01 -26.33
C VAL A 31 26.80 8.45 -26.14
N LEU A 32 27.05 9.29 -25.14
CA LEU A 32 28.40 9.73 -24.75
C LEU A 32 29.09 8.71 -23.84
N ASP A 33 28.34 8.29 -22.82
CA ASP A 33 28.75 7.24 -21.89
C ASP A 33 27.55 6.46 -21.40
N VAL A 34 27.75 5.23 -20.95
CA VAL A 34 26.72 4.36 -20.38
C VAL A 34 27.33 3.48 -19.30
N GLY A 35 26.62 3.34 -18.19
CA GLY A 35 27.00 2.47 -17.07
C GLY A 35 26.00 2.55 -15.92
N ASP A 36 25.92 1.46 -15.17
CA ASP A 36 25.04 1.35 -13.98
C ASP A 36 23.58 1.75 -14.23
N GLY A 37 23.06 1.47 -15.44
CA GLY A 37 21.69 1.80 -15.83
C GLY A 37 21.46 3.27 -16.19
N ILE A 38 22.51 4.08 -16.37
CA ILE A 38 22.45 5.49 -16.78
C ILE A 38 23.15 5.65 -18.14
N ALA A 39 22.60 6.49 -18.99
CA ALA A 39 23.22 6.95 -20.23
C ALA A 39 23.22 8.48 -20.28
N HIS A 40 24.36 9.08 -20.63
CA HIS A 40 24.45 10.48 -21.02
C HIS A 40 24.44 10.57 -22.54
N ILE A 41 23.56 11.38 -23.07
CA ILE A 41 23.25 11.44 -24.50
C ILE A 41 23.47 12.86 -24.99
N TYR A 42 24.34 13.03 -25.97
CA TYR A 42 24.57 14.31 -26.65
C TYR A 42 23.46 14.60 -27.65
N GLY A 43 23.11 15.84 -27.78
CA GLY A 43 22.00 16.28 -28.62
C GLY A 43 20.64 16.13 -27.89
N LEU A 44 19.56 15.92 -28.65
CA LEU A 44 18.20 15.82 -28.14
C LEU A 44 17.73 17.14 -27.45
N GLU A 45 18.04 18.29 -28.03
CA GLU A 45 17.77 19.61 -27.45
C GLU A 45 16.28 19.85 -27.11
N ARG A 46 15.38 19.13 -27.78
CA ARG A 46 13.94 19.23 -27.55
C ARG A 46 13.39 18.15 -26.61
N ALA A 47 14.26 17.34 -25.99
CA ALA A 47 13.80 16.31 -25.07
C ALA A 47 13.07 16.91 -23.88
N MET A 48 12.00 16.24 -23.45
CA MET A 48 11.21 16.64 -22.29
C MET A 48 11.59 15.78 -21.07
N ALA A 49 11.45 16.34 -19.88
CA ALA A 49 11.56 15.54 -18.65
C ALA A 49 10.49 14.42 -18.67
N SER A 50 10.87 13.23 -18.25
CA SER A 50 10.04 11.99 -18.28
C SER A 50 9.66 11.51 -19.69
N GLU A 51 10.30 12.03 -20.73
CA GLU A 51 10.15 11.51 -22.10
C GLU A 51 10.83 10.14 -22.23
N LEU A 52 10.20 9.23 -22.98
CA LEU A 52 10.80 8.00 -23.41
C LEU A 52 11.73 8.22 -24.60
N LEU A 53 12.94 7.67 -24.52
CA LEU A 53 13.90 7.59 -25.60
C LEU A 53 13.97 6.14 -26.08
N GLU A 54 14.11 5.96 -27.38
CA GLU A 54 14.35 4.66 -28.02
C GLU A 54 15.84 4.49 -28.29
N LEU A 55 16.43 3.46 -27.70
CA LEU A 55 17.80 3.05 -27.87
C LEU A 55 17.88 1.74 -28.72
N PRO A 56 19.06 1.39 -29.24
CA PRO A 56 19.25 0.11 -29.93
C PRO A 56 18.77 -1.10 -29.10
N HIS A 57 18.55 -2.21 -29.77
CA HIS A 57 18.12 -3.49 -29.17
C HIS A 57 16.78 -3.45 -28.43
N GLY A 58 15.94 -2.43 -28.69
CA GLY A 58 14.63 -2.30 -28.04
C GLY A 58 14.72 -1.85 -26.56
N VAL A 59 15.85 -1.31 -26.13
CA VAL A 59 16.01 -0.70 -24.82
C VAL A 59 15.38 0.70 -24.84
N TYR A 60 14.66 1.05 -23.80
CA TYR A 60 14.11 2.38 -23.62
C TYR A 60 14.88 3.15 -22.53
N GLY A 61 15.02 4.46 -22.71
CA GLY A 61 15.55 5.38 -21.72
C GLY A 61 14.49 6.33 -21.22
N LEU A 62 14.50 6.67 -19.94
CA LEU A 62 13.66 7.70 -19.36
C LEU A 62 14.48 8.94 -19.05
N VAL A 63 14.15 10.07 -19.64
CA VAL A 63 14.84 11.35 -19.42
C VAL A 63 14.62 11.83 -17.99
N LEU A 64 15.71 12.03 -17.24
CA LEU A 64 15.69 12.58 -15.88
C LEU A 64 16.45 13.90 -15.72
N ASN A 65 17.58 14.08 -16.43
CA ASN A 65 18.33 15.31 -16.41
C ASN A 65 18.32 15.97 -17.80
N LEU A 66 18.07 17.28 -17.83
CA LEU A 66 18.23 18.11 -19.00
C LEU A 66 19.37 19.09 -18.72
N GLU A 67 20.54 18.88 -19.34
CA GLU A 67 21.71 19.72 -19.20
C GLU A 67 21.92 20.53 -20.49
N LEU A 68 22.86 21.46 -20.48
CA LEU A 68 23.11 22.34 -21.63
C LEU A 68 23.53 21.57 -22.88
N ASP A 69 24.40 20.56 -22.72
CA ASP A 69 25.03 19.84 -23.82
C ASP A 69 24.62 18.37 -23.90
N ASN A 70 23.90 17.87 -22.90
CA ASN A 70 23.52 16.46 -22.85
C ASN A 70 22.23 16.23 -22.09
N VAL A 71 21.68 15.04 -22.29
CA VAL A 71 20.51 14.52 -21.59
C VAL A 71 20.93 13.30 -20.77
N GLY A 72 20.67 13.34 -19.46
CA GLY A 72 20.83 12.19 -18.58
C GLY A 72 19.56 11.35 -18.59
N ALA A 73 19.65 10.11 -19.07
CA ALA A 73 18.57 9.16 -19.11
C ALA A 73 18.86 7.92 -18.28
N VAL A 74 17.83 7.37 -17.64
CA VAL A 74 17.91 6.05 -16.97
C VAL A 74 17.39 4.98 -17.90
N LEU A 75 18.09 3.86 -17.99
CA LEU A 75 17.76 2.77 -18.90
C LEU A 75 16.72 1.85 -18.28
N LEU A 76 15.66 1.56 -19.02
CA LEU A 76 14.54 0.69 -18.62
C LEU A 76 14.74 -0.75 -19.18
N GLY A 77 15.97 -1.21 -19.20
CA GLY A 77 16.37 -2.51 -19.73
C GLY A 77 17.84 -2.78 -19.42
N ASP A 78 18.41 -3.78 -20.12
CA ASP A 78 19.79 -4.20 -19.91
C ASP A 78 20.77 -3.19 -20.52
N ASP A 79 21.50 -2.50 -19.67
CA ASP A 79 22.48 -1.46 -20.06
C ASP A 79 23.70 -2.01 -20.81
N PHE A 80 24.07 -3.28 -20.55
CA PHE A 80 25.20 -3.95 -21.26
C PHE A 80 25.00 -4.09 -22.78
N LEU A 81 23.75 -3.91 -23.27
CA LEU A 81 23.43 -3.91 -24.69
C LEU A 81 23.79 -2.59 -25.39
N ILE A 82 23.89 -1.51 -24.62
CA ILE A 82 24.09 -0.15 -25.14
C ILE A 82 25.58 0.22 -25.06
N LYS A 83 26.06 0.93 -26.07
CA LYS A 83 27.49 1.33 -26.21
C LYS A 83 27.60 2.83 -26.46
N GLU A 84 28.77 3.36 -26.12
CA GLU A 84 29.20 4.69 -26.55
C GLU A 84 29.14 4.80 -28.08
N GLY A 85 28.59 5.91 -28.59
CA GLY A 85 28.37 6.15 -30.00
C GLY A 85 27.04 5.61 -30.56
N ASP A 86 26.28 4.88 -29.79
CA ASP A 86 24.94 4.40 -30.22
C ASP A 86 23.99 5.56 -30.44
N GLN A 87 23.14 5.43 -31.45
CA GLN A 87 22.11 6.44 -31.77
C GLN A 87 20.88 6.23 -30.90
N VAL A 88 20.36 7.35 -30.40
CA VAL A 88 19.15 7.42 -29.57
C VAL A 88 18.13 8.30 -30.24
N ARG A 89 16.88 7.88 -30.24
CA ARG A 89 15.77 8.65 -30.82
C ARG A 89 14.80 9.09 -29.74
N ARG A 90 14.32 10.31 -29.88
CA ARG A 90 13.17 10.79 -29.14
C ARG A 90 11.91 10.08 -29.61
N THR A 91 11.02 9.74 -28.67
CA THR A 91 9.69 9.22 -29.03
C THR A 91 8.63 10.32 -29.05
N GLY A 92 8.92 11.49 -28.47
CA GLY A 92 7.94 12.55 -28.26
C GLY A 92 6.83 12.16 -27.28
N LYS A 93 6.97 11.03 -26.58
CA LYS A 93 5.96 10.49 -25.66
C LYS A 93 6.48 10.44 -24.24
N ILE A 94 5.66 10.90 -23.32
CA ILE A 94 5.89 10.68 -21.88
C ILE A 94 5.61 9.20 -21.59
N MET A 95 6.38 8.61 -20.69
CA MET A 95 6.23 7.21 -20.31
C MET A 95 4.82 6.90 -19.83
N ASP A 96 4.22 5.86 -20.40
CA ASP A 96 2.89 5.38 -20.08
C ASP A 96 2.88 3.87 -19.82
N VAL A 97 1.80 3.40 -19.21
CA VAL A 97 1.56 1.97 -18.92
C VAL A 97 0.19 1.54 -19.44
N PRO A 98 0.02 0.25 -19.78
CA PRO A 98 -1.31 -0.27 -20.10
C PRO A 98 -2.23 -0.11 -18.90
N ALA A 99 -3.51 0.19 -19.17
CA ALA A 99 -4.56 0.33 -18.17
C ALA A 99 -5.85 -0.37 -18.70
N GLY A 100 -6.62 -0.91 -17.78
CA GLY A 100 -7.88 -1.58 -18.13
C GLY A 100 -8.13 -2.86 -17.35
N ASP A 101 -9.33 -3.42 -17.52
CA ASP A 101 -9.77 -4.64 -16.82
C ASP A 101 -8.91 -5.87 -17.19
N ALA A 102 -8.24 -5.86 -18.35
CA ALA A 102 -7.34 -6.94 -18.78
C ALA A 102 -6.11 -7.14 -17.86
N LEU A 103 -5.82 -6.19 -16.99
CA LEU A 103 -4.75 -6.27 -15.99
C LEU A 103 -5.18 -6.99 -14.71
N ILE A 104 -6.48 -7.09 -14.43
CA ILE A 104 -6.99 -7.76 -13.23
C ILE A 104 -6.61 -9.25 -13.29
N GLY A 105 -6.08 -9.75 -12.17
CA GLY A 105 -5.60 -11.15 -12.09
C GLY A 105 -4.21 -11.39 -12.66
N ARG A 106 -3.50 -10.33 -13.10
CA ARG A 106 -2.19 -10.42 -13.73
C ARG A 106 -1.07 -9.97 -12.80
N VAL A 107 0.10 -10.55 -13.05
CA VAL A 107 1.37 -10.10 -12.45
C VAL A 107 2.20 -9.48 -13.58
N VAL A 108 2.54 -8.21 -13.41
CA VAL A 108 3.23 -7.41 -14.43
C VAL A 108 4.48 -6.73 -13.87
N ASN A 109 5.42 -6.37 -14.74
CA ASN A 109 6.51 -5.48 -14.40
C ASN A 109 6.03 -3.99 -14.45
N PRO A 110 6.86 -3.01 -14.03
CA PRO A 110 6.49 -1.59 -14.08
C PRO A 110 6.23 -1.01 -15.48
N LEU A 111 6.59 -1.73 -16.53
CA LEU A 111 6.27 -1.37 -17.91
C LEU A 111 4.90 -1.94 -18.36
N GLY A 112 4.25 -2.72 -17.50
CA GLY A 112 3.00 -3.42 -17.80
C GLY A 112 3.18 -4.72 -18.60
N GLN A 113 4.41 -5.23 -18.70
CA GLN A 113 4.69 -6.51 -19.37
C GLN A 113 4.38 -7.67 -18.40
N PRO A 114 3.74 -8.76 -18.90
CA PRO A 114 3.35 -9.88 -18.05
C PRO A 114 4.55 -10.67 -17.54
N LEU A 115 4.53 -11.03 -16.25
CA LEU A 115 5.49 -11.91 -15.59
C LEU A 115 4.91 -13.28 -15.22
N ASP A 116 3.61 -13.45 -15.39
CA ASP A 116 2.82 -14.61 -14.91
C ASP A 116 2.72 -15.77 -15.92
N GLY A 117 3.33 -15.64 -17.10
CA GLY A 117 3.27 -16.66 -18.14
C GLY A 117 1.88 -16.83 -18.79
N LYS A 118 0.89 -15.99 -18.45
CA LYS A 118 -0.47 -16.07 -18.97
C LYS A 118 -0.66 -15.37 -20.34
N GLY A 119 0.43 -15.10 -21.06
CA GLY A 119 0.42 -14.47 -22.40
C GLY A 119 0.28 -12.95 -22.37
N ALA A 120 0.27 -12.33 -23.55
CA ALA A 120 0.22 -10.88 -23.73
C ALA A 120 -1.07 -10.27 -23.19
N ILE A 121 -0.96 -9.07 -22.62
CA ILE A 121 -2.09 -8.31 -22.09
C ILE A 121 -2.61 -7.38 -23.20
N GLN A 122 -3.87 -7.55 -23.56
CA GLN A 122 -4.54 -6.67 -24.52
C GLN A 122 -5.26 -5.55 -23.75
N ALA A 123 -4.50 -4.53 -23.35
CA ALA A 123 -5.08 -3.37 -22.71
C ALA A 123 -5.78 -2.48 -23.75
N THR A 124 -6.92 -1.91 -23.35
CA THR A 124 -7.71 -1.01 -24.19
C THR A 124 -7.18 0.41 -24.18
N GLU A 125 -6.54 0.81 -23.12
CA GLU A 125 -6.01 2.16 -22.89
C GLU A 125 -4.57 2.12 -22.36
N ARG A 126 -3.91 3.26 -22.46
CA ARG A 126 -2.62 3.52 -21.82
C ARG A 126 -2.71 4.81 -21.01
N ARG A 127 -2.05 4.86 -19.87
CA ARG A 127 -2.04 6.04 -19.01
C ARG A 127 -0.61 6.47 -18.69
N PRO A 128 -0.31 7.78 -18.74
CA PRO A 128 1.00 8.27 -18.33
C PRO A 128 1.27 7.93 -16.86
N ILE A 129 2.49 7.51 -16.57
CA ILE A 129 2.88 7.21 -15.17
C ILE A 129 2.98 8.47 -14.32
N GLU A 130 3.34 9.61 -14.93
CA GLU A 130 3.32 10.94 -14.33
C GLU A 130 2.03 11.65 -14.73
N HIS A 131 1.16 11.86 -13.75
CA HIS A 131 -0.11 12.55 -13.92
C HIS A 131 -0.37 13.47 -12.73
N PRO A 132 -0.87 14.70 -12.95
CA PRO A 132 -1.24 15.58 -11.85
C PRO A 132 -2.27 14.93 -10.91
N ALA A 133 -2.10 15.16 -9.61
CA ALA A 133 -3.11 14.74 -8.64
C ALA A 133 -4.43 15.48 -8.87
N PRO A 134 -5.58 14.90 -8.51
CA PRO A 134 -6.87 15.59 -8.55
C PRO A 134 -6.81 16.92 -7.80
N GLY A 135 -7.38 17.97 -8.37
CA GLY A 135 -7.43 19.30 -7.77
C GLY A 135 -8.33 19.37 -6.53
N ILE A 136 -8.35 20.53 -5.87
CA ILE A 136 -9.19 20.73 -4.66
C ILE A 136 -10.68 20.60 -4.99
N ALA A 137 -11.12 21.13 -6.13
CA ALA A 137 -12.51 21.05 -6.57
C ALA A 137 -12.95 19.63 -6.99
N ASP A 138 -11.97 18.79 -7.38
CA ASP A 138 -12.21 17.44 -7.86
C ASP A 138 -12.39 16.42 -6.71
N ARG A 139 -12.10 16.83 -5.48
CA ARG A 139 -12.11 15.96 -4.29
C ARG A 139 -13.33 16.18 -3.44
N GLN A 140 -13.72 15.12 -2.73
CA GLN A 140 -14.64 15.20 -1.60
C GLN A 140 -13.99 14.64 -0.32
N SER A 141 -14.61 14.94 0.81
CA SER A 141 -14.16 14.43 2.11
C SER A 141 -14.27 12.90 2.19
N VAL A 142 -13.28 12.28 2.82
CA VAL A 142 -13.27 10.84 3.10
C VAL A 142 -14.29 10.54 4.21
N ASN A 143 -15.34 9.78 3.88
CA ASN A 143 -16.45 9.48 4.79
C ASN A 143 -16.97 8.04 4.66
N GLU A 144 -16.31 7.20 3.88
CA GLU A 144 -16.67 5.79 3.72
C GLU A 144 -15.53 4.90 4.22
N PRO A 145 -15.82 3.85 5.01
CA PRO A 145 -14.78 2.97 5.52
C PRO A 145 -14.16 2.11 4.40
N LEU A 146 -12.84 1.96 4.45
CA LEU A 146 -12.11 0.86 3.84
C LEU A 146 -11.77 -0.11 4.97
N GLN A 147 -12.47 -1.22 5.04
CA GLN A 147 -12.32 -2.17 6.13
C GLN A 147 -11.13 -3.07 5.89
N THR A 148 -10.22 -3.13 6.86
CA THR A 148 -9.03 -4.00 6.80
C THR A 148 -9.36 -5.44 7.21
N GLY A 149 -10.42 -5.63 8.00
CA GLY A 149 -10.77 -6.91 8.60
C GLY A 149 -9.94 -7.22 9.85
N LEU A 150 -9.13 -6.28 10.31
CA LEU A 150 -8.29 -6.40 11.50
C LEU A 150 -8.89 -5.58 12.64
N LYS A 151 -9.25 -6.25 13.76
CA LYS A 151 -9.90 -5.62 14.92
C LYS A 151 -9.14 -4.40 15.43
N ALA A 152 -7.82 -4.53 15.58
CA ALA A 152 -6.96 -3.47 16.08
C ALA A 152 -6.97 -2.22 15.20
N ILE A 153 -7.03 -2.38 13.88
CA ILE A 153 -6.98 -1.26 12.92
C ILE A 153 -8.37 -0.66 12.76
N ASP A 154 -9.38 -1.45 12.41
CA ASP A 154 -10.72 -0.96 12.12
C ASP A 154 -11.39 -0.29 13.34
N ALA A 155 -11.05 -0.73 14.56
CA ALA A 155 -11.53 -0.11 15.78
C ALA A 155 -10.75 1.16 16.18
N MET A 156 -9.41 1.17 16.04
CA MET A 156 -8.58 2.21 16.66
C MET A 156 -7.92 3.16 15.68
N VAL A 157 -7.60 2.69 14.46
CA VAL A 157 -6.92 3.47 13.41
C VAL A 157 -7.66 3.27 12.07
N PRO A 158 -8.95 3.62 12.00
CA PRO A 158 -9.77 3.30 10.85
C PRO A 158 -9.30 4.01 9.59
N ILE A 159 -9.41 3.31 8.46
CA ILE A 159 -9.02 3.77 7.14
C ILE A 159 -10.29 4.05 6.32
N GLY A 160 -10.31 5.20 5.63
CA GLY A 160 -11.39 5.56 4.72
C GLY A 160 -11.01 5.43 3.25
N ARG A 161 -12.00 5.24 2.38
CA ARG A 161 -11.81 5.19 0.93
C ARG A 161 -11.35 6.54 0.40
N GLY A 162 -10.14 6.58 -0.15
CA GLY A 162 -9.47 7.81 -0.59
C GLY A 162 -8.41 8.35 0.37
N GLN A 163 -8.21 7.69 1.51
CA GLN A 163 -7.20 8.06 2.52
C GLN A 163 -5.83 7.50 2.17
N ARG A 164 -4.79 8.19 2.64
CA ARG A 164 -3.40 7.73 2.63
C ARG A 164 -3.02 7.33 4.05
N GLU A 165 -2.90 6.04 4.32
CA GLU A 165 -2.54 5.55 5.65
C GLU A 165 -1.22 4.79 5.59
N LEU A 166 -0.21 5.29 6.29
CA LEU A 166 1.13 4.72 6.31
C LEU A 166 1.19 3.48 7.21
N ILE A 167 1.78 2.40 6.74
CA ILE A 167 2.16 1.26 7.59
C ILE A 167 3.68 1.34 7.82
N ILE A 168 4.10 1.53 9.07
CA ILE A 168 5.49 1.80 9.42
C ILE A 168 5.96 0.90 10.57
N GLY A 169 7.20 0.45 10.51
CA GLY A 169 7.84 -0.37 11.55
C GLY A 169 9.07 -1.09 11.04
N ASP A 170 9.77 -1.76 11.93
CA ASP A 170 10.99 -2.49 11.60
C ASP A 170 10.73 -3.71 10.70
N ARG A 171 11.80 -4.25 10.15
CA ARG A 171 11.72 -5.44 9.32
C ARG A 171 11.14 -6.62 10.09
N GLY A 172 10.17 -7.34 9.50
CA GLY A 172 9.60 -8.55 10.08
C GLY A 172 8.49 -8.30 11.12
N THR A 173 8.03 -7.06 11.33
CA THR A 173 6.94 -6.72 12.29
C THR A 173 5.52 -6.95 11.77
N GLY A 174 5.36 -7.46 10.53
CA GLY A 174 4.06 -7.81 9.98
C GLY A 174 3.44 -6.77 9.03
N LYS A 175 4.20 -5.77 8.54
CA LYS A 175 3.70 -4.73 7.62
C LYS A 175 3.00 -5.31 6.38
N THR A 176 3.68 -6.20 5.67
CA THR A 176 3.12 -6.89 4.49
C THR A 176 1.91 -7.75 4.83
N ALA A 177 1.87 -8.36 6.03
CA ALA A 177 0.73 -9.15 6.48
C ALA A 177 -0.54 -8.30 6.60
N ILE A 178 -0.46 -7.13 7.24
CA ILE A 178 -1.57 -6.18 7.34
C ILE A 178 -2.08 -5.77 5.96
N ALA A 179 -1.16 -5.46 5.04
CA ALA A 179 -1.53 -5.09 3.67
C ALA A 179 -2.25 -6.23 2.95
N LEU A 180 -1.76 -7.47 3.09
CA LEU A 180 -2.40 -8.65 2.49
C LEU A 180 -3.77 -8.94 3.11
N ASP A 181 -3.89 -8.91 4.44
CA ASP A 181 -5.19 -9.07 5.12
C ASP A 181 -6.20 -8.02 4.65
N THR A 182 -5.74 -6.78 4.46
CA THR A 182 -6.58 -5.71 3.90
C THR A 182 -7.04 -6.04 2.48
N ILE A 183 -6.17 -6.56 1.60
CA ILE A 183 -6.53 -7.00 0.25
C ILE A 183 -7.53 -8.16 0.32
N LEU A 184 -7.25 -9.19 1.12
CA LEU A 184 -8.13 -10.36 1.27
C LEU A 184 -9.54 -9.96 1.74
N ASN A 185 -9.62 -8.96 2.61
CA ASN A 185 -10.89 -8.46 3.12
C ASN A 185 -11.70 -7.66 2.10
N GLN A 186 -11.16 -7.35 0.91
CA GLN A 186 -11.91 -6.62 -0.13
C GLN A 186 -12.80 -7.53 -0.99
N LYS A 187 -12.75 -8.84 -0.79
CA LYS A 187 -13.60 -9.78 -1.54
C LYS A 187 -15.08 -9.41 -1.43
N GLY A 188 -15.72 -9.16 -2.58
CA GLY A 188 -17.13 -8.77 -2.63
C GLY A 188 -17.47 -7.36 -2.17
N LYS A 189 -16.46 -6.45 -2.01
CA LYS A 189 -16.67 -5.06 -1.54
C LYS A 189 -16.48 -4.00 -2.63
N ASP A 190 -16.50 -4.39 -3.90
CA ASP A 190 -16.33 -3.51 -5.07
C ASP A 190 -15.05 -2.64 -5.01
N VAL A 191 -13.96 -3.22 -4.50
CA VAL A 191 -12.65 -2.58 -4.44
C VAL A 191 -11.66 -3.36 -5.30
N ILE A 192 -11.03 -2.68 -6.24
CA ILE A 192 -9.92 -3.23 -7.02
C ILE A 192 -8.63 -2.98 -6.26
N CYS A 193 -7.82 -4.01 -6.08
CA CYS A 193 -6.57 -3.94 -5.36
C CYS A 193 -5.37 -3.90 -6.31
N ILE A 194 -4.39 -3.10 -5.99
CA ILE A 194 -3.11 -3.06 -6.69
C ILE A 194 -2.00 -3.24 -5.66
N TYR A 195 -1.28 -4.34 -5.75
CA TYR A 195 -0.13 -4.60 -4.90
C TYR A 195 1.16 -4.34 -5.68
N VAL A 196 1.91 -3.32 -5.24
CA VAL A 196 3.17 -2.92 -5.86
C VAL A 196 4.33 -3.41 -5.00
N ALA A 197 5.02 -4.46 -5.47
CA ALA A 197 6.21 -5.00 -4.83
C ALA A 197 7.45 -4.25 -5.35
N ILE A 198 8.17 -3.56 -4.46
CA ILE A 198 9.32 -2.73 -4.81
C ILE A 198 10.57 -3.27 -4.12
N GLY A 199 11.56 -3.72 -4.90
CA GLY A 199 12.82 -4.25 -4.38
C GLY A 199 12.66 -5.48 -3.47
N GLN A 200 11.56 -6.21 -3.60
CA GLN A 200 11.29 -7.45 -2.88
C GLN A 200 12.01 -8.63 -3.57
N LYS A 201 12.35 -9.67 -2.79
CA LYS A 201 12.85 -10.91 -3.38
C LYS A 201 11.75 -11.58 -4.20
N GLU A 202 12.08 -12.12 -5.36
CA GLU A 202 11.12 -12.83 -6.22
C GLU A 202 10.37 -13.94 -5.49
N SER A 203 11.08 -14.71 -4.64
CA SER A 203 10.46 -15.73 -3.79
C SER A 203 9.45 -15.18 -2.79
N THR A 204 9.58 -13.91 -2.37
CA THR A 204 8.60 -13.25 -1.50
C THR A 204 7.38 -12.84 -2.30
N VAL A 205 7.57 -12.25 -3.48
CA VAL A 205 6.48 -11.88 -4.39
C VAL A 205 5.69 -13.12 -4.81
N ALA A 206 6.39 -14.21 -5.16
CA ALA A 206 5.73 -15.47 -5.52
C ALA A 206 4.83 -16.01 -4.39
N ARG A 207 5.27 -15.95 -3.13
CA ARG A 207 4.44 -16.33 -1.98
C ARG A 207 3.24 -15.43 -1.77
N VAL A 208 3.39 -14.12 -2.01
CA VAL A 208 2.27 -13.17 -1.95
C VAL A 208 1.24 -13.52 -3.02
N VAL A 209 1.67 -13.70 -4.28
CA VAL A 209 0.79 -14.09 -5.38
C VAL A 209 0.08 -15.40 -5.09
N GLN A 210 0.81 -16.42 -4.62
CA GLN A 210 0.22 -17.70 -4.23
C GLN A 210 -0.87 -17.54 -3.17
N LYS A 211 -0.62 -16.71 -2.13
CA LYS A 211 -1.63 -16.45 -1.09
C LYS A 211 -2.87 -15.74 -1.62
N LEU A 212 -2.70 -14.78 -2.53
CA LEU A 212 -3.82 -14.11 -3.18
C LEU A 212 -4.62 -15.07 -4.09
N GLU A 213 -3.94 -15.98 -4.79
CA GLU A 213 -4.57 -17.00 -5.61
C GLU A 213 -5.36 -18.02 -4.76
N GLU A 214 -4.76 -18.55 -3.69
CA GLU A 214 -5.41 -19.50 -2.75
C GLU A 214 -6.69 -18.92 -2.14
N ALA A 215 -6.71 -17.61 -1.86
CA ALA A 215 -7.88 -16.93 -1.31
C ALA A 215 -8.90 -16.46 -2.39
N GLY A 216 -8.57 -16.60 -3.67
CA GLY A 216 -9.37 -16.07 -4.79
C GLY A 216 -9.30 -14.54 -4.90
N ALA A 217 -8.31 -13.90 -4.28
CA ALA A 217 -8.16 -12.44 -4.30
C ALA A 217 -7.57 -11.91 -5.62
N MET A 218 -6.97 -12.76 -6.44
CA MET A 218 -6.51 -12.38 -7.78
C MET A 218 -7.66 -11.97 -8.71
N GLU A 219 -8.90 -12.37 -8.42
CA GLU A 219 -10.08 -11.98 -9.20
C GLU A 219 -10.34 -10.45 -9.21
N TYR A 220 -9.75 -9.72 -8.25
CA TYR A 220 -9.88 -8.26 -8.13
C TYR A 220 -8.53 -7.57 -7.85
N THR A 221 -7.41 -8.26 -8.04
CA THR A 221 -6.07 -7.75 -7.72
C THR A 221 -5.16 -7.73 -8.93
N ILE A 222 -4.40 -6.64 -9.07
CA ILE A 222 -3.28 -6.47 -10.00
C ILE A 222 -2.00 -6.48 -9.18
N VAL A 223 -0.99 -7.24 -9.60
CA VAL A 223 0.33 -7.24 -8.95
C VAL A 223 1.35 -6.60 -9.89
N VAL A 224 2.00 -5.53 -9.42
CA VAL A 224 3.11 -4.87 -10.13
C VAL A 224 4.41 -5.20 -9.40
N SER A 225 5.34 -5.86 -10.07
CA SER A 225 6.58 -6.34 -9.45
C SER A 225 7.82 -5.72 -10.07
N ALA A 226 8.60 -5.01 -9.24
CA ALA A 226 9.98 -4.65 -9.50
C ALA A 226 10.85 -5.33 -8.44
N SER A 227 11.38 -6.52 -8.74
CA SER A 227 12.11 -7.34 -7.78
C SER A 227 13.45 -6.72 -7.39
N ALA A 228 14.11 -7.29 -6.38
CA ALA A 228 15.44 -6.85 -5.94
C ALA A 228 16.54 -7.09 -6.99
N SER A 229 16.32 -8.00 -7.96
CA SER A 229 17.20 -8.25 -9.10
C SER A 229 16.99 -7.26 -10.25
N THR A 230 15.89 -6.48 -10.20
CA THR A 230 15.56 -5.50 -11.23
C THR A 230 16.36 -4.21 -11.00
N GLY A 231 16.80 -3.55 -12.05
CA GLY A 231 17.53 -2.29 -11.98
C GLY A 231 16.79 -1.17 -11.22
N ALA A 232 17.51 -0.24 -10.64
CA ALA A 232 16.97 0.87 -9.89
C ALA A 232 15.91 1.69 -10.64
N PRO A 233 16.02 1.93 -11.97
CA PRO A 233 15.00 2.66 -12.71
C PRO A 233 13.61 2.02 -12.64
N LEU A 234 13.51 0.70 -12.76
CA LEU A 234 12.25 0.00 -12.70
C LEU A 234 11.66 0.00 -11.27
N GLN A 235 12.51 -0.10 -10.23
CA GLN A 235 12.05 0.05 -8.84
C GLN A 235 11.52 1.47 -8.56
N TYR A 236 12.13 2.49 -9.16
CA TYR A 236 11.70 3.88 -9.05
C TYR A 236 10.31 4.11 -9.66
N ILE A 237 10.06 3.60 -10.88
CA ILE A 237 8.79 3.85 -11.58
C ILE A 237 7.64 2.94 -11.12
N ALA A 238 7.92 1.83 -10.45
CA ALA A 238 6.92 0.83 -10.07
C ALA A 238 5.68 1.42 -9.35
N PRO A 239 5.79 2.26 -8.32
CA PRO A 239 4.61 2.80 -7.65
C PRO A 239 3.85 3.79 -8.53
N TYR A 240 4.51 4.53 -9.42
CA TYR A 240 3.84 5.41 -10.40
C TYR A 240 3.08 4.60 -11.44
N ALA A 241 3.63 3.49 -11.91
CA ALA A 241 2.95 2.56 -12.79
C ALA A 241 1.69 1.99 -12.11
N GLY A 242 1.81 1.54 -10.86
CA GLY A 242 0.68 1.01 -10.09
C GLY A 242 -0.44 2.02 -9.90
N VAL A 243 -0.13 3.26 -9.49
CA VAL A 243 -1.17 4.28 -9.31
C VAL A 243 -1.81 4.68 -10.65
N ALA A 244 -1.04 4.75 -11.74
CA ALA A 244 -1.57 5.06 -13.06
C ALA A 244 -2.59 4.00 -13.54
N MET A 245 -2.31 2.71 -13.28
CA MET A 245 -3.28 1.62 -13.50
C MET A 245 -4.53 1.80 -12.63
N GLY A 246 -4.36 2.24 -11.37
CA GLY A 246 -5.46 2.49 -10.44
C GLY A 246 -6.34 3.67 -10.84
N GLU A 247 -5.77 4.72 -11.37
CA GLU A 247 -6.50 5.91 -11.84
C GLU A 247 -7.51 5.59 -12.96
N TYR A 248 -7.21 4.60 -13.80
CA TYR A 248 -8.17 4.13 -14.80
C TYR A 248 -9.51 3.76 -14.15
N PHE A 249 -9.46 3.00 -13.07
CA PHE A 249 -10.66 2.57 -12.35
C PHE A 249 -11.29 3.69 -11.53
N MET A 250 -10.47 4.52 -10.88
CA MET A 250 -10.95 5.65 -10.08
C MET A 250 -11.79 6.62 -10.91
N TYR A 251 -11.32 6.98 -12.11
CA TYR A 251 -12.06 7.88 -13.02
C TYR A 251 -13.30 7.24 -13.66
N GLN A 252 -13.48 5.92 -13.52
CA GLN A 252 -14.72 5.21 -13.85
C GLN A 252 -15.70 5.10 -12.66
N GLY A 253 -15.42 5.80 -11.56
CA GLY A 253 -16.26 5.77 -10.36
C GLY A 253 -16.03 4.54 -9.47
N LYS A 254 -15.02 3.70 -9.76
CA LYS A 254 -14.67 2.52 -8.95
C LYS A 254 -13.76 2.90 -7.78
N HIS A 255 -13.68 2.02 -6.78
CA HIS A 255 -12.79 2.19 -5.64
C HIS A 255 -11.55 1.32 -5.81
N VAL A 256 -10.39 1.88 -5.48
CA VAL A 256 -9.10 1.22 -5.64
C VAL A 256 -8.33 1.26 -4.32
N LEU A 257 -7.67 0.17 -3.99
CA LEU A 257 -6.68 0.08 -2.91
C LEU A 257 -5.30 -0.12 -3.54
N CYS A 258 -4.38 0.83 -3.35
CA CYS A 258 -2.99 0.72 -3.77
C CYS A 258 -2.09 0.48 -2.56
N VAL A 259 -1.39 -0.65 -2.55
CA VAL A 259 -0.37 -0.98 -1.55
C VAL A 259 1.00 -0.80 -2.19
N TYR A 260 1.91 -0.08 -1.52
CA TYR A 260 3.29 0.13 -1.98
C TYR A 260 4.28 -0.52 -1.01
N ASP A 261 4.76 -1.71 -1.32
CA ASP A 261 5.64 -2.52 -0.45
C ASP A 261 7.05 -2.66 -1.04
N ASP A 262 8.01 -1.79 -0.69
CA ASP A 262 7.95 -0.63 0.19
C ASP A 262 8.57 0.62 -0.46
N LEU A 263 8.13 1.79 -0.02
CA LEU A 263 8.64 3.06 -0.53
C LEU A 263 10.05 3.41 -0.03
N THR A 264 10.55 2.75 1.02
CA THR A 264 11.94 2.89 1.48
C THR A 264 12.90 2.43 0.38
N LYS A 265 12.58 1.33 -0.30
CA LYS A 265 13.37 0.81 -1.42
C LYS A 265 13.25 1.68 -2.67
N GLN A 266 12.05 2.23 -2.95
CA GLN A 266 11.92 3.22 -4.00
C GLN A 266 12.84 4.43 -3.76
N ALA A 267 12.84 4.97 -2.54
CA ALA A 267 13.70 6.09 -2.18
C ALA A 267 15.19 5.73 -2.33
N ALA A 268 15.59 4.52 -1.92
CA ALA A 268 16.97 4.04 -2.11
C ALA A 268 17.35 3.92 -3.58
N ALA A 269 16.46 3.41 -4.43
CA ALA A 269 16.67 3.36 -5.88
C ALA A 269 16.81 4.76 -6.48
N TYR A 270 15.95 5.70 -6.07
CA TYR A 270 16.01 7.09 -6.51
C TYR A 270 17.32 7.78 -6.07
N ARG A 271 17.78 7.52 -4.83
CA ARG A 271 19.09 8.00 -4.34
C ARG A 271 20.22 7.47 -5.20
N ALA A 272 20.24 6.18 -5.50
CA ALA A 272 21.28 5.57 -6.32
C ALA A 272 21.35 6.22 -7.72
N MET A 273 20.20 6.34 -8.40
CA MET A 273 20.14 6.99 -9.72
C MET A 273 20.55 8.46 -9.66
N SER A 274 20.12 9.20 -8.63
CA SER A 274 20.45 10.61 -8.47
C SER A 274 21.94 10.85 -8.26
N LEU A 275 22.63 9.96 -7.52
CA LEU A 275 24.07 10.02 -7.33
C LEU A 275 24.83 9.70 -8.63
N LEU A 276 24.36 8.72 -9.39
CA LEU A 276 24.94 8.37 -10.70
C LEU A 276 24.76 9.51 -11.71
N LEU A 277 23.60 10.18 -11.69
CA LEU A 277 23.33 11.39 -12.47
C LEU A 277 24.02 12.65 -11.92
N ARG A 278 24.94 12.50 -10.94
CA ARG A 278 25.72 13.58 -10.32
C ARG A 278 24.86 14.70 -9.70
N ARG A 279 23.62 14.42 -9.32
CA ARG A 279 22.78 15.37 -8.57
C ARG A 279 23.38 15.57 -7.18
N PRO A 280 23.42 16.80 -6.65
CA PRO A 280 24.02 17.07 -5.34
C PRO A 280 23.23 16.34 -4.22
N PRO A 281 23.94 15.54 -3.38
CA PRO A 281 23.30 14.86 -2.27
C PRO A 281 22.96 15.80 -1.11
N GLY A 282 21.83 15.55 -0.47
CA GLY A 282 21.39 16.19 0.77
C GLY A 282 21.52 15.26 2.00
N ARG A 283 20.55 15.35 2.92
CA ARG A 283 20.50 14.51 4.13
C ARG A 283 20.48 13.02 3.76
N GLU A 284 21.29 12.21 4.44
CA GLU A 284 21.43 10.76 4.21
C GLU A 284 21.74 10.41 2.74
N ALA A 285 22.42 11.32 2.04
CA ALA A 285 22.75 11.24 0.61
C ALA A 285 21.52 11.20 -0.33
N TYR A 286 20.33 11.47 0.13
CA TYR A 286 19.17 11.64 -0.73
C TYR A 286 19.22 12.97 -1.50
N PRO A 287 18.69 13.02 -2.73
CA PRO A 287 18.58 14.28 -3.46
C PRO A 287 17.55 15.21 -2.78
N GLY A 288 17.67 16.52 -3.01
CA GLY A 288 16.83 17.52 -2.37
C GLY A 288 15.34 17.40 -2.66
N ASP A 289 14.98 16.73 -3.73
CA ASP A 289 13.60 16.53 -4.19
C ASP A 289 12.98 15.18 -3.75
N VAL A 290 13.61 14.43 -2.83
CA VAL A 290 13.07 13.15 -2.38
C VAL A 290 11.71 13.27 -1.68
N PHE A 291 11.41 14.42 -1.05
CA PHE A 291 10.07 14.69 -0.54
C PHE A 291 9.05 14.71 -1.68
N TYR A 292 9.37 15.37 -2.78
CA TYR A 292 8.51 15.45 -3.96
C TYR A 292 8.33 14.09 -4.64
N LEU A 293 9.31 13.19 -4.57
CA LEU A 293 9.19 11.80 -5.03
C LEU A 293 7.94 11.12 -4.44
N HIS A 294 7.76 11.18 -3.13
CA HIS A 294 6.65 10.53 -2.45
C HIS A 294 5.37 11.39 -2.45
N SER A 295 5.48 12.71 -2.35
CA SER A 295 4.30 13.58 -2.31
C SER A 295 3.52 13.57 -3.62
N ARG A 296 4.18 13.66 -4.79
CA ARG A 296 3.50 13.58 -6.08
C ARG A 296 2.88 12.21 -6.38
N LEU A 297 3.40 11.14 -5.77
CA LEU A 297 2.78 9.82 -5.81
C LEU A 297 1.53 9.75 -4.94
N LEU A 298 1.69 10.09 -3.66
CA LEU A 298 0.65 9.87 -2.64
C LEU A 298 -0.51 10.87 -2.74
N GLU A 299 -0.27 12.08 -3.27
CA GLU A 299 -1.34 13.05 -3.53
C GLU A 299 -2.33 12.60 -4.62
N ARG A 300 -1.97 11.64 -5.45
CA ARG A 300 -2.88 11.02 -6.43
C ARG A 300 -3.94 10.14 -5.79
N ALA A 301 -3.70 9.67 -4.55
CA ALA A 301 -4.71 8.99 -3.75
C ALA A 301 -5.70 10.02 -3.18
N ALA A 302 -6.95 9.88 -3.56
CA ALA A 302 -8.02 10.79 -3.20
C ALA A 302 -9.40 10.12 -3.36
N LYS A 303 -10.43 10.73 -2.79
CA LYS A 303 -11.82 10.46 -3.11
C LYS A 303 -12.34 11.56 -4.03
N LEU A 304 -12.75 11.17 -5.23
CA LEU A 304 -13.30 12.12 -6.22
C LEU A 304 -14.68 12.60 -5.84
N SER A 305 -15.01 13.82 -6.28
CA SER A 305 -16.34 14.40 -6.12
C SER A 305 -17.40 13.57 -6.88
N PRO A 306 -18.67 13.65 -6.49
CA PRO A 306 -19.76 12.98 -7.19
C PRO A 306 -19.86 13.36 -8.67
N GLU A 307 -19.46 14.57 -9.04
CA GLU A 307 -19.42 15.08 -10.42
C GLU A 307 -18.43 14.32 -11.30
N LEU A 308 -17.35 13.79 -10.68
CA LEU A 308 -16.35 12.95 -11.32
C LEU A 308 -16.59 11.46 -11.09
N GLY A 309 -17.80 11.07 -10.68
CA GLY A 309 -18.20 9.67 -10.48
C GLY A 309 -17.96 9.11 -9.08
N GLY A 310 -17.37 9.89 -8.16
CA GLY A 310 -17.21 9.49 -6.74
C GLY A 310 -16.21 8.34 -6.49
N GLY A 311 -15.41 7.96 -7.48
CA GLY A 311 -14.37 6.94 -7.33
C GLY A 311 -13.29 7.33 -6.33
N SER A 312 -12.45 6.38 -5.92
CA SER A 312 -11.38 6.68 -4.98
C SER A 312 -10.15 5.80 -5.17
N ILE A 313 -8.98 6.33 -4.82
CA ILE A 313 -7.77 5.54 -4.57
C ILE A 313 -7.39 5.72 -3.11
N THR A 314 -7.35 4.61 -2.37
CA THR A 314 -6.80 4.54 -1.02
C THR A 314 -5.37 4.04 -1.12
N ALA A 315 -4.41 4.75 -0.51
CA ALA A 315 -3.01 4.38 -0.53
C ALA A 315 -2.56 3.81 0.82
N LEU A 316 -1.94 2.65 0.79
CA LEU A 316 -1.23 2.04 1.92
C LEU A 316 0.27 1.96 1.60
N PRO A 317 1.02 3.07 1.74
CA PRO A 317 2.47 3.02 1.66
C PRO A 317 3.05 2.27 2.85
N ILE A 318 4.09 1.48 2.60
CA ILE A 318 4.86 0.79 3.62
C ILE A 318 6.23 1.44 3.71
N ILE A 319 6.67 1.74 4.93
CA ILE A 319 8.01 2.25 5.25
C ILE A 319 8.67 1.31 6.24
N GLU A 320 9.92 0.95 5.97
CA GLU A 320 10.75 0.17 6.88
C GLU A 320 11.62 1.11 7.73
N THR A 321 11.52 0.97 9.06
CA THR A 321 12.40 1.64 10.03
C THR A 321 13.54 0.73 10.44
N GLN A 322 14.55 1.32 11.08
CA GLN A 322 15.64 0.62 11.73
C GLN A 322 15.61 0.96 13.22
N ALA A 323 15.53 -0.05 14.08
CA ALA A 323 15.45 0.11 15.53
C ALA A 323 14.31 1.05 15.99
N GLY A 324 13.19 1.05 15.28
CA GLY A 324 12.03 1.89 15.60
C GLY A 324 12.22 3.39 15.34
N ASP A 325 13.30 3.80 14.66
CA ASP A 325 13.58 5.23 14.41
C ASP A 325 12.64 5.84 13.37
N VAL A 326 11.59 6.48 13.85
CA VAL A 326 10.63 7.25 13.02
C VAL A 326 11.14 8.66 12.70
N SER A 327 12.26 9.10 13.30
CA SER A 327 12.86 10.42 13.08
C SER A 327 13.83 10.46 11.89
N ALA A 328 14.13 9.31 11.30
CA ALA A 328 14.91 9.19 10.07
C ALA A 328 14.26 9.95 8.91
N TYR A 329 15.03 10.25 7.87
CA TYR A 329 14.61 11.21 6.84
C TYR A 329 13.39 10.74 6.04
N ILE A 330 13.40 9.52 5.54
CA ILE A 330 12.28 9.00 4.74
C ILE A 330 11.00 8.78 5.59
N PRO A 331 11.05 8.14 6.79
CA PRO A 331 9.91 8.05 7.68
C PRO A 331 9.23 9.40 7.95
N THR A 332 10.02 10.40 8.34
CA THR A 332 9.51 11.75 8.66
C THR A 332 8.79 12.39 7.48
N ASN A 333 9.36 12.25 6.27
CA ASN A 333 8.74 12.79 5.05
C ASN A 333 7.40 12.12 4.78
N VAL A 334 7.32 10.79 4.82
CA VAL A 334 6.09 10.08 4.48
C VAL A 334 5.00 10.25 5.54
N ILE A 335 5.36 10.29 6.84
CA ILE A 335 4.42 10.64 7.93
C ILE A 335 3.77 12.00 7.68
N SER A 336 4.53 12.98 7.18
CA SER A 336 4.00 14.33 6.91
C SER A 336 3.07 14.39 5.70
N ILE A 337 3.27 13.51 4.71
CA ILE A 337 2.47 13.44 3.47
C ILE A 337 1.15 12.70 3.70
N THR A 338 1.16 11.69 4.58
CA THR A 338 0.02 10.79 4.79
C THR A 338 -1.02 11.36 5.76
N ASP A 339 -2.22 10.82 5.74
CA ASP A 339 -3.35 11.20 6.58
C ASP A 339 -3.38 10.42 7.91
N GLY A 340 -2.28 9.76 8.24
CA GLY A 340 -2.09 8.99 9.45
C GLY A 340 -1.07 7.87 9.25
N GLN A 341 -0.81 7.13 10.32
CA GLN A 341 0.10 6.00 10.31
C GLN A 341 -0.34 4.89 11.27
N ILE A 342 -0.08 3.67 10.86
CA ILE A 342 -0.15 2.45 11.67
C ILE A 342 1.28 2.08 12.03
N PHE A 343 1.68 2.30 13.28
CA PHE A 343 3.00 1.97 13.77
C PHE A 343 3.03 0.56 14.35
N LEU A 344 3.98 -0.26 13.91
CA LEU A 344 4.16 -1.64 14.37
C LEU A 344 5.38 -1.73 15.29
N GLY A 345 5.11 -2.03 16.57
CA GLY A 345 6.13 -2.14 17.60
C GLY A 345 6.85 -3.49 17.56
N THR A 346 8.18 -3.46 17.53
CA THR A 346 9.03 -4.66 17.54
C THR A 346 8.86 -5.46 18.84
N ASP A 347 8.85 -4.77 19.98
CA ASP A 347 8.69 -5.42 21.30
C ASP A 347 7.32 -6.09 21.43
N MET A 348 6.27 -5.45 20.95
CA MET A 348 4.92 -6.02 20.91
C MET A 348 4.87 -7.29 20.03
N PHE A 349 5.52 -7.24 18.87
CA PHE A 349 5.56 -8.38 17.96
C PHE A 349 6.23 -9.60 18.59
N TYR A 350 7.37 -9.41 19.26
CA TYR A 350 8.10 -10.50 19.91
C TYR A 350 7.47 -10.97 21.22
N SER A 351 6.70 -10.10 21.91
CA SER A 351 5.90 -10.50 23.07
C SER A 351 4.62 -11.27 22.69
N GLY A 352 4.38 -11.47 21.37
CA GLY A 352 3.23 -12.25 20.88
C GLY A 352 1.96 -11.45 20.67
N ILE A 353 1.99 -10.11 20.76
CA ILE A 353 0.88 -9.23 20.40
C ILE A 353 0.90 -9.05 18.88
N ARG A 354 0.00 -9.71 18.17
CA ARG A 354 -0.09 -9.70 16.71
C ARG A 354 -1.52 -9.51 16.25
N PRO A 355 -1.81 -8.49 15.41
CA PRO A 355 -0.88 -7.51 14.85
C PRO A 355 -0.29 -6.58 15.93
N ALA A 356 0.99 -6.23 15.75
CA ALA A 356 1.76 -5.46 16.73
C ALA A 356 1.49 -3.94 16.64
N VAL A 357 0.23 -3.56 16.54
CA VAL A 357 -0.19 -2.16 16.36
C VAL A 357 -0.02 -1.39 17.67
N ASP A 358 0.89 -0.43 17.65
CA ASP A 358 1.01 0.50 18.78
C ASP A 358 -0.04 1.62 18.67
N VAL A 359 -1.08 1.53 19.48
CA VAL A 359 -2.20 2.49 19.48
C VAL A 359 -1.78 3.89 19.94
N GLY A 360 -0.70 4.01 20.72
CA GLY A 360 -0.16 5.29 21.19
C GLY A 360 0.51 6.10 20.09
N LEU A 361 1.23 5.41 19.19
CA LEU A 361 1.96 6.01 18.06
C LEU A 361 1.16 5.99 16.76
N SER A 362 0.09 5.20 16.69
CA SER A 362 -0.77 5.10 15.51
C SER A 362 -1.87 6.15 15.54
N VAL A 363 -2.10 6.78 14.39
CA VAL A 363 -3.07 7.87 14.24
C VAL A 363 -3.78 7.76 12.90
N SER A 364 -5.09 7.92 12.88
CA SER A 364 -5.88 8.20 11.66
C SER A 364 -6.46 9.60 11.76
N ARG A 365 -6.12 10.49 10.82
CA ARG A 365 -6.66 11.85 10.77
C ARG A 365 -8.12 11.89 10.29
N VAL A 366 -8.57 10.86 9.59
CA VAL A 366 -9.99 10.70 9.20
C VAL A 366 -10.79 10.19 10.39
N GLY A 367 -10.24 9.26 11.15
CA GLY A 367 -10.81 8.76 12.39
C GLY A 367 -12.21 8.20 12.23
N GLY A 368 -13.10 8.53 13.15
CA GLY A 368 -14.47 8.01 13.17
C GLY A 368 -15.33 8.30 11.92
N SER A 369 -14.92 9.22 11.04
CA SER A 369 -15.63 9.42 9.76
C SER A 369 -15.46 8.21 8.82
N ALA A 370 -14.42 7.42 9.02
CA ALA A 370 -14.13 6.18 8.29
C ALA A 370 -14.67 4.92 9.01
N GLN A 371 -15.58 5.06 9.96
CA GLN A 371 -16.17 3.92 10.68
C GLN A 371 -17.68 3.84 10.46
N THR A 372 -18.22 2.62 10.46
CA THR A 372 -19.66 2.40 10.57
C THR A 372 -20.16 2.86 11.94
N LYS A 373 -21.44 3.18 12.05
CA LYS A 373 -22.02 3.58 13.34
C LYS A 373 -21.88 2.48 14.39
N ALA A 374 -22.03 1.21 14.01
CA ALA A 374 -21.83 0.06 14.90
C ALA A 374 -20.40 0.01 15.46
N MET A 375 -19.39 0.17 14.61
CA MET A 375 -18.00 0.19 15.05
C MET A 375 -17.72 1.37 15.99
N LYS A 376 -18.23 2.57 15.70
CA LYS A 376 -18.09 3.74 16.59
C LYS A 376 -18.67 3.50 17.99
N GLN A 377 -19.82 2.79 18.08
CA GLN A 377 -20.47 2.51 19.36
C GLN A 377 -19.62 1.63 20.28
N VAL A 378 -18.78 0.76 19.73
CA VAL A 378 -17.94 -0.15 20.51
C VAL A 378 -16.48 0.32 20.63
N ALA A 379 -15.96 1.00 19.64
CA ALA A 379 -14.55 1.41 19.59
C ALA A 379 -14.20 2.61 20.46
N GLY A 380 -15.16 3.51 20.73
CA GLY A 380 -14.90 4.74 21.49
C GLY A 380 -14.34 4.49 22.89
N GLN A 381 -14.93 3.55 23.61
CA GLN A 381 -14.49 3.18 24.96
C GLN A 381 -13.17 2.37 24.96
N LEU A 382 -12.97 1.51 23.96
CA LEU A 382 -11.80 0.65 23.84
C LEU A 382 -10.49 1.43 23.87
N ARG A 383 -10.42 2.53 23.14
CA ARG A 383 -9.21 3.36 23.06
C ARG A 383 -8.84 3.98 24.42
N LEU A 384 -9.84 4.41 25.17
CA LEU A 384 -9.66 4.95 26.53
C LEU A 384 -9.19 3.86 27.49
N ASP A 385 -9.84 2.71 27.48
CA ASP A 385 -9.50 1.58 28.35
C ASP A 385 -8.05 1.10 28.12
N LEU A 386 -7.61 1.01 26.86
CA LEU A 386 -6.24 0.62 26.53
C LEU A 386 -5.20 1.70 26.86
N ALA A 387 -5.54 2.99 26.75
CA ALA A 387 -4.66 4.08 27.18
C ALA A 387 -4.42 4.03 28.69
N GLN A 388 -5.50 3.89 29.47
CA GLN A 388 -5.42 3.73 30.93
C GLN A 388 -4.64 2.47 31.34
N TYR A 389 -4.88 1.34 30.67
CA TYR A 389 -4.15 0.11 30.91
C TYR A 389 -2.64 0.31 30.73
N ARG A 390 -2.20 0.98 29.65
CA ARG A 390 -0.76 1.22 29.40
C ARG A 390 -0.11 2.05 30.50
N GLU A 391 -0.78 3.10 30.94
CA GLU A 391 -0.30 3.95 32.04
C GLU A 391 -0.16 3.13 33.34
N LEU A 392 -1.21 2.37 33.69
CA LEU A 392 -1.22 1.56 34.89
C LEU A 392 -0.24 0.38 34.82
N ALA A 393 -0.08 -0.27 33.66
CA ALA A 393 0.88 -1.36 33.50
C ALA A 393 2.32 -0.92 33.69
N ALA A 394 2.67 0.32 33.25
CA ALA A 394 3.97 0.93 33.51
C ALA A 394 4.21 1.15 35.02
N PHE A 395 3.20 1.59 35.75
CA PHE A 395 3.26 1.77 37.20
C PHE A 395 3.33 0.45 37.98
N ALA A 396 2.57 -0.57 37.53
CA ALA A 396 2.51 -1.88 38.18
C ALA A 396 3.87 -2.59 38.22
N GLN A 397 4.77 -2.28 37.30
CA GLN A 397 6.15 -2.82 37.31
C GLN A 397 6.99 -2.34 38.49
N PHE A 398 6.62 -1.21 39.13
CA PHE A 398 7.38 -0.58 40.19
C PHE A 398 6.72 -0.66 41.58
N GLY A 399 5.48 -1.11 41.70
CA GLY A 399 4.72 -1.14 42.95
C GLY A 399 4.15 -2.49 43.30
N SER A 400 4.26 -2.92 44.57
CA SER A 400 3.79 -4.22 45.05
C SER A 400 2.34 -4.20 45.57
N ASP A 401 1.78 -3.02 45.94
CA ASP A 401 0.44 -2.92 46.53
C ASP A 401 -0.49 -2.09 45.64
N LEU A 402 -1.21 -2.76 44.76
CA LEU A 402 -2.25 -2.19 43.92
C LEU A 402 -3.59 -2.32 44.65
N ASP A 403 -4.39 -1.26 44.65
CA ASP A 403 -5.77 -1.32 45.13
C ASP A 403 -6.67 -2.18 44.21
N ALA A 404 -7.83 -2.60 44.70
CA ALA A 404 -8.73 -3.50 43.98
C ALA A 404 -9.24 -2.88 42.64
N ALA A 405 -9.45 -1.57 42.60
CA ALA A 405 -9.93 -0.88 41.39
C ALA A 405 -8.85 -0.84 40.31
N THR A 406 -7.62 -0.50 40.68
CA THR A 406 -6.46 -0.51 39.77
C THR A 406 -6.19 -1.92 39.24
N ARG A 407 -6.28 -2.93 40.08
CA ARG A 407 -6.15 -4.35 39.66
C ARG A 407 -7.22 -4.74 38.64
N ALA A 408 -8.49 -4.39 38.90
CA ALA A 408 -9.58 -4.66 37.97
C ALA A 408 -9.40 -3.97 36.61
N GLN A 409 -8.82 -2.76 36.58
CA GLN A 409 -8.49 -2.06 35.34
C GLN A 409 -7.37 -2.74 34.57
N LEU A 410 -6.33 -3.22 35.26
CA LEU A 410 -5.23 -3.99 34.65
C LEU A 410 -5.76 -5.29 34.06
N ASP A 411 -6.53 -6.05 34.80
CA ASP A 411 -7.16 -7.30 34.37
C ASP A 411 -8.04 -7.11 33.14
N ARG A 412 -8.81 -6.01 33.11
CA ARG A 412 -9.63 -5.64 31.95
C ARG A 412 -8.77 -5.30 30.74
N GLY A 413 -7.73 -4.47 30.92
CA GLY A 413 -6.85 -4.05 29.84
C GLY A 413 -6.06 -5.21 29.24
N GLU A 414 -5.65 -6.17 30.05
CA GLU A 414 -4.98 -7.39 29.60
C GLU A 414 -5.88 -8.23 28.70
N ARG A 415 -7.15 -8.44 29.09
CA ARG A 415 -8.13 -9.17 28.28
C ARG A 415 -8.46 -8.43 26.98
N LEU A 416 -8.60 -7.10 27.04
CA LEU A 416 -8.80 -6.30 25.82
C LEU A 416 -7.61 -6.37 24.87
N THR A 417 -6.39 -6.41 25.42
CA THR A 417 -5.18 -6.58 24.61
C THR A 417 -5.14 -7.96 23.96
N GLU A 418 -5.50 -9.01 24.70
CA GLU A 418 -5.60 -10.38 24.18
C GLU A 418 -6.67 -10.48 23.08
N MET A 419 -7.85 -9.87 23.31
CA MET A 419 -8.94 -9.83 22.35
C MET A 419 -8.53 -9.19 21.02
N LEU A 420 -7.63 -8.20 21.02
CA LEU A 420 -7.19 -7.53 19.79
C LEU A 420 -6.20 -8.36 18.96
N LYS A 421 -5.68 -9.44 19.48
CA LYS A 421 -4.86 -10.38 18.68
C LYS A 421 -5.71 -11.05 17.62
N GLN A 422 -5.10 -11.31 16.47
CA GLN A 422 -5.76 -11.92 15.34
C GLN A 422 -4.76 -12.72 14.51
N GLY A 423 -5.18 -13.87 14.01
CA GLY A 423 -4.38 -14.69 13.11
C GLY A 423 -4.09 -13.98 11.79
N GLN A 424 -3.00 -14.35 11.15
CA GLN A 424 -2.65 -13.86 9.82
C GLN A 424 -3.51 -14.56 8.77
N TYR A 425 -3.99 -13.79 7.78
CA TYR A 425 -4.89 -14.25 6.70
C TYR A 425 -6.29 -14.67 7.17
N GLU A 426 -6.72 -14.12 8.28
CA GLU A 426 -8.04 -14.34 8.88
C GLU A 426 -8.79 -13.02 9.10
N PRO A 427 -9.04 -12.25 8.03
CA PRO A 427 -9.79 -11.01 8.17
C PRO A 427 -11.24 -11.31 8.60
N MET A 428 -11.76 -10.48 9.50
CA MET A 428 -13.11 -10.61 10.04
C MET A 428 -14.10 -9.63 9.38
N SER A 429 -15.38 -10.02 9.31
CA SER A 429 -16.44 -9.10 8.92
C SER A 429 -16.68 -8.02 9.99
N VAL A 430 -17.31 -6.92 9.61
CA VAL A 430 -17.63 -5.84 10.56
C VAL A 430 -18.55 -6.32 11.68
N ALA A 431 -19.54 -7.15 11.36
CA ALA A 431 -20.44 -7.70 12.37
C ALA A 431 -19.70 -8.56 13.40
N GLU A 432 -18.81 -9.45 12.93
CA GLU A 432 -18.00 -10.29 13.81
C GLU A 432 -17.09 -9.46 14.73
N MET A 433 -16.40 -8.45 14.16
CA MET A 433 -15.58 -7.53 14.96
C MET A 433 -16.40 -6.78 16.00
N VAL A 434 -17.58 -6.26 15.62
CA VAL A 434 -18.45 -5.51 16.51
C VAL A 434 -18.97 -6.37 17.64
N ILE A 435 -19.34 -7.63 17.40
CA ILE A 435 -19.80 -8.57 18.43
C ILE A 435 -18.69 -8.82 19.46
N ASN A 436 -17.48 -9.13 19.00
CA ASN A 436 -16.33 -9.39 19.89
C ASN A 436 -15.97 -8.13 20.70
N LEU A 437 -15.87 -6.98 20.04
CA LEU A 437 -15.56 -5.71 20.70
C LEU A 437 -16.65 -5.27 21.68
N TYR A 438 -17.92 -5.56 21.39
CA TYR A 438 -19.02 -5.34 22.33
C TYR A 438 -18.88 -6.17 23.58
N ALA A 439 -18.55 -7.47 23.42
CA ALA A 439 -18.33 -8.35 24.56
C ALA A 439 -17.19 -7.85 25.46
N GLY A 440 -16.07 -7.43 24.87
CA GLY A 440 -14.92 -6.89 25.61
C GLY A 440 -15.20 -5.57 26.31
N THR A 441 -15.75 -4.60 25.57
CA THR A 441 -15.97 -3.24 26.10
C THR A 441 -17.12 -3.16 27.10
N LYS A 442 -18.10 -4.06 27.06
CA LYS A 442 -19.19 -4.15 28.03
C LYS A 442 -18.86 -5.00 29.25
N GLY A 443 -17.63 -5.55 29.33
CA GLY A 443 -17.15 -6.26 30.52
C GLY A 443 -17.51 -7.74 30.61
N TYR A 444 -18.07 -8.35 29.56
CA TYR A 444 -18.41 -9.78 29.56
C TYR A 444 -17.20 -10.72 29.59
N LEU A 445 -16.00 -10.20 29.35
CA LEU A 445 -14.76 -10.96 29.46
C LEU A 445 -14.22 -11.08 30.90
N ALA A 446 -14.85 -10.42 31.88
CA ALA A 446 -14.35 -10.38 33.26
C ALA A 446 -14.17 -11.77 33.89
N ASP A 447 -15.05 -12.71 33.57
CA ASP A 447 -15.04 -14.07 34.09
C ASP A 447 -14.21 -15.04 33.20
N ILE A 448 -13.67 -14.59 32.08
CA ILE A 448 -12.86 -15.39 31.15
C ILE A 448 -11.38 -15.28 31.53
N GLN A 449 -10.65 -16.40 31.56
CA GLN A 449 -9.20 -16.39 31.73
C GLN A 449 -8.54 -15.70 30.53
N VAL A 450 -7.46 -14.96 30.75
CA VAL A 450 -6.74 -14.25 29.66
C VAL A 450 -6.33 -15.23 28.55
N ALA A 451 -5.83 -16.39 28.90
CA ALA A 451 -5.41 -17.43 27.95
C ALA A 451 -6.57 -17.99 27.08
N ASP A 452 -7.81 -17.88 27.56
CA ASP A 452 -8.99 -18.43 26.89
C ASP A 452 -9.78 -17.38 26.10
N VAL A 453 -9.36 -16.10 26.10
CA VAL A 453 -10.09 -15.01 25.44
C VAL A 453 -10.30 -15.26 23.94
N LEU A 454 -9.27 -15.68 23.22
CA LEU A 454 -9.39 -15.97 21.79
C LEU A 454 -10.27 -17.20 21.50
N SER A 455 -10.21 -18.22 22.37
CA SER A 455 -11.08 -19.41 22.27
C SER A 455 -12.53 -19.03 22.54
N PHE A 456 -12.77 -18.16 23.52
CA PHE A 456 -14.10 -17.63 23.81
C PHE A 456 -14.65 -16.79 22.63
N GLU A 457 -13.85 -15.94 22.00
CA GLU A 457 -14.26 -15.18 20.81
C GLU A 457 -14.74 -16.09 19.68
N ALA A 458 -13.98 -17.15 19.39
CA ALA A 458 -14.35 -18.11 18.36
C ALA A 458 -15.67 -18.83 18.70
N GLU A 459 -15.86 -19.23 19.98
CA GLU A 459 -17.07 -19.83 20.47
C GLU A 459 -18.26 -18.85 20.40
N LEU A 460 -18.06 -17.60 20.82
CA LEU A 460 -19.09 -16.56 20.78
C LEU A 460 -19.60 -16.36 19.36
N LEU A 461 -18.71 -16.22 18.38
CA LEU A 461 -19.13 -16.06 16.99
C LEU A 461 -19.87 -17.29 16.46
N ARG A 462 -19.42 -18.50 16.84
CA ARG A 462 -20.12 -19.73 16.47
C ARG A 462 -21.51 -19.79 17.10
N TYR A 463 -21.61 -19.44 18.39
CA TYR A 463 -22.87 -19.44 19.15
C TYR A 463 -23.87 -18.44 18.55
N VAL A 464 -23.42 -17.22 18.27
CA VAL A 464 -24.26 -16.19 17.64
C VAL A 464 -24.72 -16.61 16.26
N LYS A 465 -23.83 -17.14 15.42
CA LYS A 465 -24.20 -17.65 14.08
C LYS A 465 -25.27 -18.75 14.12
N ALA A 466 -25.22 -19.60 15.14
CA ALA A 466 -26.14 -20.73 15.29
C ALA A 466 -27.49 -20.34 15.90
N ASN A 467 -27.50 -19.50 16.92
CA ASN A 467 -28.69 -19.22 17.75
C ASN A 467 -29.30 -17.83 17.54
N TYR A 468 -28.50 -16.86 17.08
CA TYR A 468 -28.89 -15.46 16.92
C TYR A 468 -28.39 -14.85 15.60
N PRO A 469 -28.60 -15.50 14.43
CA PRO A 469 -28.07 -15.04 13.13
C PRO A 469 -28.57 -13.63 12.74
N GLU A 470 -29.72 -13.21 13.28
CA GLU A 470 -30.29 -11.89 13.10
C GLU A 470 -29.39 -10.77 13.61
N ILE A 471 -28.56 -10.99 14.63
CA ILE A 471 -27.59 -10.01 15.12
C ILE A 471 -26.62 -9.61 13.99
N ILE A 472 -26.07 -10.59 13.29
CA ILE A 472 -25.14 -10.37 12.18
C ILE A 472 -25.85 -9.64 11.05
N THR A 473 -27.00 -10.12 10.64
CA THR A 473 -27.81 -9.54 9.56
C THR A 473 -28.17 -8.08 9.86
N ASN A 474 -28.62 -7.80 11.09
CA ASN A 474 -28.98 -6.45 11.53
C ASN A 474 -27.78 -5.49 11.47
N ILE A 475 -26.61 -5.91 12.00
CA ILE A 475 -25.40 -5.08 11.98
C ILE A 475 -24.94 -4.84 10.53
N GLU A 476 -24.95 -5.86 9.68
CA GLU A 476 -24.52 -5.73 8.29
C GLU A 476 -25.46 -4.85 7.45
N THR A 477 -26.75 -4.90 7.70
CA THR A 477 -27.75 -4.13 6.96
C THR A 477 -27.83 -2.69 7.46
N SER A 478 -28.05 -2.51 8.77
CA SER A 478 -28.27 -1.18 9.37
C SER A 478 -27.01 -0.38 9.61
N LYS A 479 -25.84 -1.06 9.64
CA LYS A 479 -24.51 -0.50 10.00
C LYS A 479 -24.47 0.16 11.38
N LYS A 480 -25.42 -0.18 12.28
CA LYS A 480 -25.53 0.33 13.65
C LYS A 480 -25.99 -0.79 14.58
N ILE A 481 -25.73 -0.62 15.89
CA ILE A 481 -26.36 -1.42 16.94
C ILE A 481 -27.59 -0.62 17.36
N ASP A 482 -28.78 -1.07 16.98
CA ASP A 482 -30.05 -0.53 17.46
C ASP A 482 -30.48 -1.24 18.75
N GLU A 483 -31.58 -0.78 19.34
CA GLU A 483 -32.06 -1.28 20.62
C GLU A 483 -32.44 -2.76 20.56
N GLU A 484 -32.99 -3.23 19.45
CA GLU A 484 -33.32 -4.65 19.24
C GLU A 484 -32.04 -5.49 19.20
N THR A 485 -31.06 -5.11 18.36
CA THR A 485 -29.77 -5.80 18.25
C THR A 485 -29.01 -5.78 19.58
N GLU A 486 -29.05 -4.67 20.31
CA GLU A 486 -28.41 -4.57 21.62
C GLU A 486 -29.07 -5.51 22.66
N ASN A 487 -30.39 -5.64 22.64
CA ASN A 487 -31.12 -6.58 23.53
C ASN A 487 -30.73 -8.04 23.20
N LEU A 488 -30.66 -8.38 21.93
CA LEU A 488 -30.18 -9.71 21.50
C LEU A 488 -28.75 -9.99 21.95
N LEU A 489 -27.83 -9.00 21.82
CA LEU A 489 -26.46 -9.14 22.31
C LEU A 489 -26.41 -9.34 23.84
N LYS A 490 -27.22 -8.59 24.59
CA LYS A 490 -27.32 -8.73 26.07
C LYS A 490 -27.86 -10.09 26.52
N GLN A 491 -28.59 -10.78 25.67
CA GLN A 491 -29.06 -12.13 25.91
C GLN A 491 -28.03 -13.18 25.45
N ALA A 492 -27.56 -13.09 24.22
CA ALA A 492 -26.69 -14.08 23.59
C ALA A 492 -25.32 -14.22 24.28
N ILE A 493 -24.71 -13.10 24.70
CA ILE A 493 -23.35 -13.14 25.27
C ILE A 493 -23.33 -13.84 26.66
N PRO A 494 -24.20 -13.50 27.63
CA PRO A 494 -24.23 -14.24 28.90
C PRO A 494 -24.52 -15.73 28.74
N GLU A 495 -25.47 -16.10 27.86
CA GLU A 495 -25.76 -17.51 27.57
C GLU A 495 -24.51 -18.24 27.03
N CYS A 496 -23.75 -17.59 26.15
CA CYS A 496 -22.48 -18.13 25.64
C CYS A 496 -21.43 -18.24 26.76
N VAL A 497 -21.32 -17.26 27.66
CA VAL A 497 -20.39 -17.33 28.82
C VAL A 497 -20.73 -18.53 29.74
N GLU A 498 -22.00 -18.76 30.03
CA GLU A 498 -22.44 -19.93 30.82
C GLU A 498 -22.10 -21.24 30.10
N ALA A 499 -22.38 -21.33 28.82
CA ALA A 499 -22.05 -22.51 28.02
C ALA A 499 -20.53 -22.77 27.99
N PHE A 500 -19.73 -21.71 27.80
CA PHE A 500 -18.26 -21.81 27.82
C PHE A 500 -17.72 -22.25 29.20
N GLY A 501 -18.32 -21.75 30.27
CA GLY A 501 -17.97 -22.13 31.64
C GLY A 501 -18.24 -23.60 31.97
N SER A 502 -19.09 -24.31 31.23
CA SER A 502 -19.31 -25.72 31.37
C SER A 502 -18.12 -26.61 30.91
N THR A 503 -17.27 -26.04 30.02
CA THR A 503 -16.14 -26.74 29.40
C THR A 503 -14.77 -26.14 29.79
N HIS A 504 -14.75 -24.89 30.28
CA HIS A 504 -13.55 -24.13 30.64
C HIS A 504 -13.66 -23.59 32.07
N THR A 505 -12.53 -23.42 32.74
CA THR A 505 -12.48 -22.86 34.08
C THR A 505 -12.66 -21.36 34.05
N LEU A 506 -13.78 -20.85 34.53
CA LEU A 506 -13.98 -19.40 34.69
C LEU A 506 -13.17 -18.86 35.88
N VAL A 507 -12.87 -17.56 35.84
CA VAL A 507 -12.25 -16.85 36.96
C VAL A 507 -13.25 -16.84 38.12
N SER A 508 -12.94 -17.49 39.23
CA SER A 508 -13.80 -17.43 40.44
C SER A 508 -13.80 -15.98 40.93
N ARG A 509 -14.96 -15.33 40.93
CA ARG A 509 -15.14 -14.09 41.68
C ARG A 509 -14.93 -14.42 43.15
N LYS A 510 -13.74 -14.14 43.70
CA LYS A 510 -13.63 -14.05 45.14
C LYS A 510 -14.54 -12.86 45.54
N GLU A 511 -15.56 -13.18 46.32
CA GLU A 511 -16.45 -12.22 46.95
C GLU A 511 -15.62 -11.03 47.49
N ALA A 512 -15.96 -9.84 47.01
CA ALA A 512 -15.31 -8.58 47.40
C ALA A 512 -15.83 -8.16 48.78
#